data_c8cc508d6848d16293662401ba701e3c
#
_entry.id   c8cc508d6848d16293662401ba701e3c
#
_cell.length_a   1.000
_cell.length_b   1.000
_cell.length_c   1.000
_cell.angle_alpha   90.00
_cell.angle_beta   90.00
_cell.angle_gamma   90.00
#
_symmetry.space_group_name_H-M   'P 1'
#
loop_
_entity.id
_entity.type
_entity.pdbx_description
1 polymer ?
#
loop_
_entity_poly.entity_id
_entity_poly.type
_entity_poly.pdbx_seq_one_letter_code
_entity_poly.pdbx_strand_id
1 'polypeptide(L)'
;ILNNPAVFPTKLIEELAVATALKYYDGQIGYRDGDCIMNNLYIFWMASAHFIHNIGFSGIAWECYLAFDAGEFYRDDDDRSIEPSEKYTKPLVESLLKKQQLIP
;
A
#
# COMPACT_ATOMS: atom_id res chain seq x y z
N ILE A 1 -14.09 10.40 -15.48
CA ILE A 1 -13.43 9.09 -15.42
C ILE A 1 -14.21 8.11 -14.59
N LEU A 2 -14.61 8.52 -13.42
CA LEU A 2 -15.40 7.66 -12.53
C LEU A 2 -16.85 7.52 -12.99
N ASN A 3 -17.23 8.26 -14.01
CA ASN A 3 -18.56 8.18 -14.57
C ASN A 3 -18.75 6.95 -15.45
N ASN A 4 -17.66 6.34 -15.87
CA ASN A 4 -17.70 5.15 -16.69
C ASN A 4 -17.16 3.96 -15.90
N PRO A 5 -18.03 3.08 -15.40
CA PRO A 5 -17.58 1.96 -14.58
C PRO A 5 -16.70 0.96 -15.33
N ALA A 6 -16.74 0.97 -16.66
CA ALA A 6 -15.88 0.08 -17.45
C ALA A 6 -14.43 0.55 -17.45
N VAL A 7 -14.16 1.78 -17.03
CA VAL A 7 -12.82 2.35 -17.03
C VAL A 7 -12.47 2.76 -15.60
N PHE A 8 -12.47 1.78 -14.71
CA PHE A 8 -12.05 2.03 -13.34
C PHE A 8 -10.55 2.39 -13.35
N PRO A 9 -10.13 3.41 -12.58
CA PRO A 9 -8.75 3.91 -12.64
C PRO A 9 -7.76 3.01 -11.89
N THR A 10 -7.68 1.75 -12.30
CA THR A 10 -6.78 0.78 -11.69
C THR A 10 -5.35 1.25 -11.73
N LYS A 11 -4.91 1.75 -12.88
CA LYS A 11 -3.54 2.18 -13.06
C LYS A 11 -3.22 3.38 -12.16
N LEU A 12 -4.17 4.29 -12.01
CA LEU A 12 -3.97 5.45 -11.14
C LEU A 12 -3.80 5.00 -9.69
N ILE A 13 -4.63 4.06 -9.24
CA ILE A 13 -4.52 3.52 -7.88
C ILE A 13 -3.15 2.88 -7.68
N GLU A 14 -2.68 2.11 -8.65
CA GLU A 14 -1.38 1.48 -8.56
C GLU A 14 -0.26 2.51 -8.51
N GLU A 15 -0.36 3.54 -9.32
CA GLU A 15 0.64 4.62 -9.32
C GLU A 15 0.67 5.36 -7.99
N LEU A 16 -0.50 5.62 -7.41
CA LEU A 16 -0.58 6.29 -6.11
C LEU A 16 -0.01 5.41 -5.00
N ALA A 17 -0.29 4.11 -5.05
CA ALA A 17 0.25 3.18 -4.05
C ALA A 17 1.77 3.12 -4.13
N VAL A 18 2.31 2.99 -5.32
CA VAL A 18 3.77 2.93 -5.52
C VAL A 18 4.43 4.25 -5.13
N ALA A 19 3.82 5.38 -5.50
CA ALA A 19 4.36 6.69 -5.13
C ALA A 19 4.40 6.85 -3.61
N THR A 20 3.38 6.36 -2.92
CA THR A 20 3.33 6.41 -1.45
C THR A 20 4.46 5.56 -0.86
N ALA A 21 4.64 4.35 -1.38
CA ALA A 21 5.70 3.45 -0.92
C ALA A 21 7.07 4.08 -1.13
N LEU A 22 7.30 4.71 -2.28
CA LEU A 22 8.56 5.41 -2.56
C LEU A 22 8.80 6.56 -1.60
N LYS A 23 7.79 7.38 -1.35
CA LYS A 23 7.92 8.50 -0.43
C LYS A 23 8.24 8.03 0.99
N TYR A 24 7.61 6.94 1.40
CA TYR A 24 7.91 6.34 2.70
C TYR A 24 9.35 5.83 2.74
N TYR A 25 9.76 5.11 1.70
CA TYR A 25 11.12 4.58 1.62
C TYR A 25 12.16 5.69 1.67
N ASP A 26 11.90 6.79 0.99
CA ASP A 26 12.81 7.94 0.92
C ASP A 26 12.77 8.82 2.17
N GLY A 27 11.91 8.52 3.12
CA GLY A 27 11.80 9.31 4.34
C GLY A 27 11.01 10.59 4.17
N GLN A 28 10.32 10.78 3.05
CA GLN A 28 9.52 11.99 2.81
C GLN A 28 8.22 12.00 3.61
N ILE A 29 7.70 10.81 3.92
CA ILE A 29 6.54 10.67 4.79
C ILE A 29 6.83 9.58 5.80
N GLY A 30 6.19 9.68 6.97
CA GLY A 30 6.32 8.65 7.99
C GLY A 30 5.38 7.50 7.74
N TYR A 31 5.53 6.47 8.57
CA TYR A 31 4.71 5.27 8.45
C TYR A 31 3.21 5.57 8.59
N ARG A 32 2.84 6.39 9.58
CA ARG A 32 1.44 6.69 9.84
C ARG A 32 0.76 7.32 8.63
N ASP A 33 1.43 8.27 7.98
CA ASP A 33 0.87 8.91 6.80
C ASP A 33 0.76 7.93 5.65
N GLY A 34 1.78 7.11 5.44
CA GLY A 34 1.76 6.09 4.39
C GLY A 34 0.65 5.08 4.61
N ASP A 35 0.50 4.61 5.84
CA ASP A 35 -0.53 3.65 6.19
C ASP A 35 -1.93 4.23 6.00
N CYS A 36 -2.10 5.49 6.38
CA CYS A 36 -3.38 6.18 6.19
C CYS A 36 -3.74 6.29 4.72
N ILE A 37 -2.78 6.64 3.88
CA ILE A 37 -3.00 6.73 2.43
C ILE A 37 -3.38 5.36 1.87
N MET A 38 -2.65 4.31 2.26
CA MET A 38 -2.95 2.96 1.79
C MET A 38 -4.35 2.50 2.18
N ASN A 39 -4.74 2.77 3.42
CA ASN A 39 -6.07 2.40 3.90
C ASN A 39 -7.15 3.16 3.13
N ASN A 40 -6.91 4.44 2.83
CA ASN A 40 -7.87 5.23 2.05
C ASN A 40 -7.98 4.75 0.62
N LEU A 41 -6.88 4.36 0.00
CA LEU A 41 -6.89 3.79 -1.34
C LEU A 41 -7.68 2.48 -1.37
N TYR A 42 -7.48 1.65 -0.35
CA TYR A 42 -8.19 0.39 -0.25
C TYR A 42 -9.70 0.60 -0.07
N ILE A 43 -10.08 1.52 0.82
CA ILE A 43 -11.49 1.84 1.06
C ILE A 43 -12.14 2.37 -0.21
N PHE A 44 -11.45 3.28 -0.89
CA PHE A 44 -11.95 3.82 -2.16
C PHE A 44 -12.16 2.71 -3.18
N TRP A 45 -11.18 1.81 -3.30
CA TRP A 45 -11.26 0.69 -4.23
C TRP A 45 -12.46 -0.20 -3.91
N MET A 46 -12.60 -0.57 -2.63
CA MET A 46 -13.67 -1.48 -2.22
C MET A 46 -15.05 -0.87 -2.45
N ALA A 47 -15.20 0.42 -2.17
CA ALA A 47 -16.46 1.11 -2.40
C ALA A 47 -16.80 1.15 -3.88
N SER A 48 -15.81 1.39 -4.73
CA SER A 48 -16.02 1.47 -6.18
C SER A 48 -16.20 0.09 -6.79
N ALA A 49 -15.40 -0.88 -6.36
CA ALA A 49 -15.46 -2.25 -6.89
C ALA A 49 -16.80 -2.92 -6.58
N HIS A 50 -17.46 -2.49 -5.50
CA HIS A 50 -18.78 -2.99 -5.16
C HIS A 50 -19.78 -2.75 -6.28
N PHE A 51 -19.65 -1.64 -6.99
CA PHE A 51 -20.55 -1.31 -8.10
C PHE A 51 -20.06 -1.83 -9.44
N ILE A 52 -18.78 -2.13 -9.55
CA ILE A 52 -18.17 -2.49 -10.83
C ILE A 52 -18.07 -3.99 -11.02
N HIS A 53 -18.20 -4.75 -9.97
CA HIS A 53 -18.06 -6.21 -9.94
C HIS A 53 -16.71 -6.67 -10.54
N ASN A 54 -16.19 -7.75 -10.06
CA ASN A 54 -15.08 -8.49 -10.65
C ASN A 54 -13.76 -7.75 -10.84
N ILE A 55 -13.70 -6.48 -10.41
CA ILE A 55 -12.41 -5.77 -10.42
C ILE A 55 -11.85 -5.86 -9.01
N GLY A 56 -10.86 -6.72 -8.81
CA GLY A 56 -10.25 -6.92 -7.51
C GLY A 56 -9.15 -5.93 -7.23
N PHE A 57 -8.91 -5.64 -5.96
CA PHE A 57 -7.75 -4.86 -5.52
C PHE A 57 -6.55 -5.79 -5.56
N SER A 58 -5.78 -5.72 -6.64
CA SER A 58 -4.76 -6.72 -6.92
C SER A 58 -3.48 -6.07 -7.43
N GLY A 59 -2.50 -6.90 -7.77
CA GLY A 59 -1.24 -6.46 -8.31
C GLY A 59 -0.45 -5.66 -7.30
N ILE A 60 0.29 -4.66 -7.81
CA ILE A 60 1.22 -3.91 -6.97
C ILE A 60 0.51 -3.08 -5.90
N ALA A 61 -0.72 -2.63 -6.17
CA ALA A 61 -1.48 -1.88 -5.16
C ALA A 61 -1.77 -2.76 -3.95
N TRP A 62 -2.14 -4.00 -4.18
CA TRP A 62 -2.39 -4.95 -3.11
C TRP A 62 -1.12 -5.25 -2.31
N GLU A 63 0.01 -5.44 -3.00
CA GLU A 63 1.29 -5.67 -2.33
C GLU A 63 1.67 -4.48 -1.45
N CYS A 64 1.48 -3.26 -1.95
CA CYS A 64 1.76 -2.06 -1.16
C CYS A 64 0.87 -2.00 0.08
N TYR A 65 -0.42 -2.25 -0.10
CA TYR A 65 -1.36 -2.25 1.02
C TYR A 65 -0.94 -3.25 2.09
N LEU A 66 -0.62 -4.48 1.68
CA LEU A 66 -0.22 -5.53 2.62
C LEU A 66 1.07 -5.18 3.35
N ALA A 67 2.01 -4.53 2.66
CA ALA A 67 3.27 -4.13 3.29
C ALA A 67 3.03 -3.15 4.42
N PHE A 68 2.15 -2.17 4.23
CA PHE A 68 1.83 -1.22 5.29
C PHE A 68 0.98 -1.86 6.38
N ASP A 69 0.03 -2.70 5.99
CA ASP A 69 -0.82 -3.41 6.95
C ASP A 69 0.01 -4.25 7.93
N ALA A 70 1.09 -4.85 7.42
CA ALA A 70 1.95 -5.71 8.24
C ALA A 70 2.56 -4.99 9.43
N GLY A 71 2.74 -3.67 9.35
CA GLY A 71 3.36 -2.88 10.41
C GLY A 71 2.38 -2.26 11.39
N GLU A 72 1.09 -2.57 11.30
CA GLU A 72 0.10 -1.93 12.18
C GLU A 72 0.10 -2.49 13.59
N PHE A 73 0.53 -3.74 13.77
CA PHE A 73 0.43 -4.41 15.06
C PHE A 73 1.67 -5.22 15.38
N TYR A 74 1.97 -5.31 16.69
CA TYR A 74 2.97 -6.25 17.19
C TYR A 74 2.44 -7.68 17.09
N ARG A 75 3.36 -8.63 16.91
CA ARG A 75 3.06 -10.05 17.11
C ARG A 75 3.44 -10.42 18.52
N ASP A 76 2.96 -11.59 19.00
CA ASP A 76 3.12 -12.00 20.38
C ASP A 76 4.58 -12.03 20.83
N ASP A 77 5.47 -12.46 19.95
CA ASP A 77 6.89 -12.62 20.28
C ASP A 77 7.73 -11.39 19.99
N ASP A 78 7.10 -10.31 19.54
CA ASP A 78 7.85 -9.11 19.14
C ASP A 78 8.44 -8.37 20.33
N ASP A 79 9.65 -7.86 20.14
CA ASP A 79 10.26 -6.92 21.05
C ASP A 79 9.53 -5.58 20.94
N ARG A 80 8.89 -5.16 22.05
CA ARG A 80 8.06 -3.95 22.06
C ARG A 80 8.87 -2.66 21.93
N SER A 81 10.19 -2.75 22.00
CA SER A 81 11.04 -1.59 21.78
C SER A 81 11.27 -1.31 20.30
N ILE A 82 10.88 -2.22 19.42
CA ILE A 82 11.03 -2.08 17.97
C ILE A 82 9.64 -1.90 17.36
N GLU A 83 9.44 -0.78 16.66
CA GLU A 83 8.16 -0.51 16.01
C GLU A 83 7.84 -1.59 14.96
N PRO A 84 6.59 -2.07 14.91
CA PRO A 84 6.23 -3.08 13.89
C PRO A 84 6.50 -2.59 12.47
N SER A 85 6.31 -1.30 12.21
CA SER A 85 6.58 -0.74 10.89
C SER A 85 8.05 -0.88 10.50
N GLU A 86 8.96 -0.70 11.46
CA GLU A 86 10.39 -0.87 11.20
C GLU A 86 10.74 -2.33 10.95
N LYS A 87 10.09 -3.24 11.68
CA LYS A 87 10.39 -4.66 11.57
C LYS A 87 9.75 -5.30 10.35
N TYR A 88 8.52 -4.90 10.01
CA TYR A 88 7.75 -5.59 8.97
C TYR A 88 7.55 -4.77 7.71
N THR A 89 7.08 -3.53 7.85
CA THR A 89 6.74 -2.71 6.68
C THR A 89 7.98 -2.30 5.89
N LYS A 90 8.98 -1.81 6.57
CA LYS A 90 10.17 -1.27 5.89
C LYS A 90 10.85 -2.30 5.00
N PRO A 91 11.14 -3.52 5.49
CA PRO A 91 11.74 -4.54 4.62
C PRO A 91 10.83 -4.95 3.47
N LEU A 92 9.53 -5.01 3.71
CA LEU A 92 8.58 -5.39 2.66
C LEU A 92 8.49 -4.34 1.57
N VAL A 93 8.46 -3.06 1.96
CA VAL A 93 8.46 -1.95 1.00
C VAL A 93 9.75 -1.96 0.19
N GLU A 94 10.88 -2.12 0.86
CA GLU A 94 12.15 -2.18 0.16
C GLU A 94 12.18 -3.32 -0.86
N SER A 95 11.72 -4.49 -0.46
CA SER A 95 11.69 -5.67 -1.32
C SER A 95 10.80 -5.44 -2.55
N LEU A 96 9.61 -4.91 -2.36
CA LEU A 96 8.72 -4.70 -3.49
C LEU A 96 9.22 -3.61 -4.44
N LEU A 97 9.86 -2.56 -3.91
CA LEU A 97 10.42 -1.51 -4.75
C LEU A 97 11.61 -2.02 -5.56
N LYS A 98 12.43 -2.88 -4.99
CA LYS A 98 13.52 -3.54 -5.72
C LYS A 98 12.98 -4.42 -6.83
N LYS A 99 11.94 -5.19 -6.54
CA LYS A 99 11.31 -6.07 -7.52
C LYS A 99 10.75 -5.27 -8.68
N GLN A 100 10.25 -4.07 -8.43
CA GLN A 100 9.73 -3.18 -9.45
C GLN A 100 10.83 -2.36 -10.13
N GLN A 101 12.09 -2.55 -9.72
CA GLN A 101 13.24 -1.86 -10.28
C GLN A 101 13.17 -0.34 -10.07
N LEU A 102 12.56 0.09 -8.99
CA LEU A 102 12.42 1.51 -8.65
C LEU A 102 13.51 1.97 -7.70
N ILE A 103 14.23 1.06 -7.08
CA ILE A 103 15.40 1.33 -6.25
C ILE A 103 16.46 0.27 -6.54
N PRO A 104 17.74 0.56 -6.28
CA PRO A 104 18.84 -0.38 -6.52
C PRO A 104 18.76 -1.66 -5.72
#